data_6609779667abdeb074902f7c5bf1c3ae
#
_entry.id   6609779667abdeb074902f7c5bf1c3ae
#
_cell.length_a   1.000
_cell.length_b   1.000
_cell.length_c   1.000
_cell.angle_alpha   90.00
_cell.angle_beta   90.00
_cell.angle_gamma   90.00
#
_symmetry.space_group_name_H-M   'P 1'
#
loop_
_entity.id
_entity.type
_entity.pdbx_description
1 polymer ?
#
loop_
_entity_poly.entity_id
_entity_poly.type
_entity_poly.pdbx_seq_one_letter_code
_entity_poly.pdbx_strand_id
1 'polypeptide(L)'
;MSLLDNLGELQTLPNGLVTYRSGAGVALICLENLPANGYSHDMMLDLDQAILRARFDDAVQVLVLIGAGDKFFCAGADIGVLQSITPTFKYQFCLHANETLLRLEHTPKLVIAGLGGHCVGGGLEIALACDLRIARAGSGKCGLPEVKLGVLPGTGGTQRLSRIVGASRAIELMASGRTFGFEEALELGLVDELSAADSDEAFVESLLEYAQTFTSPNCAPLAVGMIKRAVKSGMEVPLESGLALERELQQRLFASEDAQEGMRSFSEKRKPEFQGR
;
A
#
# COMPACT_ATOMS: atom_id res chain seq x y z
N MET A 1 -0.40 26.75 -1.14
CA MET A 1 -1.53 25.87 -0.84
C MET A 1 -0.97 24.48 -0.89
N SER A 2 -1.03 23.71 0.21
CA SER A 2 -0.44 22.38 0.24
C SER A 2 -1.24 21.42 -0.64
N LEU A 3 -0.62 20.32 -1.07
CA LEU A 3 -1.35 19.27 -1.82
C LEU A 3 -2.42 18.60 -0.94
N LEU A 4 -2.17 18.54 0.37
CA LEU A 4 -3.15 18.06 1.33
C LEU A 4 -4.43 18.93 1.36
N ASP A 5 -4.31 20.27 1.14
CA ASP A 5 -5.47 21.18 1.03
C ASP A 5 -6.27 20.96 -0.26
N ASN A 6 -5.64 20.39 -1.29
CA ASN A 6 -6.30 20.07 -2.57
C ASN A 6 -7.07 18.74 -2.53
N LEU A 7 -6.87 17.93 -1.50
CA LEU A 7 -7.74 16.78 -1.25
C LEU A 7 -9.06 17.27 -0.68
N GLY A 8 -10.16 16.64 -1.09
CA GLY A 8 -11.50 16.97 -0.62
C GLY A 8 -11.69 16.83 0.90
N GLU A 9 -12.91 16.95 1.34
CA GLU A 9 -13.28 16.88 2.76
C GLU A 9 -12.81 15.58 3.43
N LEU A 10 -12.32 15.70 4.66
CA LEU A 10 -11.94 14.55 5.49
C LEU A 10 -13.22 13.78 5.88
N GLN A 11 -13.20 12.50 5.62
CA GLN A 11 -14.28 11.59 5.95
C GLN A 11 -13.78 10.50 6.87
N THR A 12 -14.40 10.37 8.02
CA THR A 12 -14.14 9.29 8.98
C THR A 12 -15.00 8.09 8.61
N LEU A 13 -14.42 6.90 8.56
CA LEU A 13 -15.11 5.64 8.28
C LEU A 13 -15.95 5.22 9.51
N PRO A 14 -16.93 4.32 9.36
CA PRO A 14 -17.96 4.08 10.37
C PRO A 14 -17.48 3.70 11.77
N ASN A 15 -16.36 2.99 11.91
CA ASN A 15 -15.81 2.62 13.22
C ASN A 15 -14.86 3.70 13.79
N GLY A 16 -14.57 4.76 13.03
CA GLY A 16 -13.73 5.87 13.47
C GLY A 16 -12.23 5.56 13.49
N LEU A 17 -11.79 4.46 12.83
CA LEU A 17 -10.41 3.97 12.89
C LEU A 17 -9.63 4.16 11.60
N VAL A 18 -10.29 4.64 10.55
CA VAL A 18 -9.68 5.03 9.28
C VAL A 18 -10.32 6.30 8.78
N THR A 19 -9.52 7.22 8.28
CA THR A 19 -10.00 8.40 7.58
C THR A 19 -9.65 8.34 6.10
N TYR A 20 -10.44 9.05 5.29
CA TYR A 20 -10.36 9.06 3.83
C TYR A 20 -10.50 10.48 3.30
N ARG A 21 -9.65 10.84 2.36
CA ARG A 21 -9.77 12.05 1.51
C ARG A 21 -9.44 11.68 0.07
N SER A 22 -10.03 12.36 -0.90
CA SER A 22 -9.61 12.20 -2.30
C SER A 22 -9.68 13.53 -3.05
N GLY A 23 -8.76 13.71 -3.98
CA GLY A 23 -8.66 14.87 -4.86
C GLY A 23 -7.44 14.80 -5.74
N ALA A 24 -7.42 15.53 -6.85
CA ALA A 24 -6.30 15.58 -7.78
C ALA A 24 -5.75 14.20 -8.21
N GLY A 25 -6.63 13.21 -8.39
CA GLY A 25 -6.27 11.85 -8.79
C GLY A 25 -5.80 10.94 -7.65
N VAL A 26 -5.65 11.43 -6.43
CA VAL A 26 -5.11 10.68 -5.29
C VAL A 26 -6.17 10.45 -4.22
N ALA A 27 -6.24 9.25 -3.66
CA ALA A 27 -6.93 8.97 -2.40
C ALA A 27 -5.91 8.80 -1.28
N LEU A 28 -6.05 9.57 -0.20
CA LEU A 28 -5.28 9.43 1.03
C LEU A 28 -6.12 8.68 2.05
N ILE A 29 -5.63 7.52 2.48
CA ILE A 29 -6.21 6.66 3.51
C ILE A 29 -5.29 6.72 4.72
N CYS A 30 -5.82 7.12 5.88
CA CYS A 30 -5.04 7.22 7.10
C CYS A 30 -5.57 6.24 8.15
N LEU A 31 -4.69 5.38 8.68
CA LEU A 31 -4.97 4.52 9.82
C LEU A 31 -4.92 5.39 11.09
N GLU A 32 -6.03 5.48 11.83
CA GLU A 32 -6.21 6.44 12.91
C GLU A 32 -6.72 5.78 14.20
N ASN A 33 -5.89 4.94 14.80
CA ASN A 33 -6.14 4.31 16.11
C ASN A 33 -4.98 4.65 17.07
N LEU A 34 -4.94 5.92 17.47
CA LEU A 34 -3.88 6.42 18.33
C LEU A 34 -3.86 5.70 19.72
N PRO A 35 -2.69 5.57 20.34
CA PRO A 35 -1.41 6.19 19.96
C PRO A 35 -0.54 5.38 19.01
N ALA A 36 -0.91 4.15 18.66
CA ALA A 36 -0.03 3.23 17.95
C ALA A 36 -0.61 2.70 16.63
N ASN A 37 -1.77 3.20 16.22
CA ASN A 37 -2.50 2.75 15.04
C ASN A 37 -2.64 1.21 15.00
N GLY A 38 -2.87 0.63 16.20
CA GLY A 38 -3.03 -0.81 16.37
C GLY A 38 -4.26 -1.30 15.62
N TYR A 39 -4.10 -2.31 14.75
CA TYR A 39 -5.23 -2.79 13.98
C TYR A 39 -6.08 -3.81 14.75
N SER A 40 -7.37 -3.65 14.63
CA SER A 40 -8.42 -4.52 15.10
C SER A 40 -9.26 -5.02 13.93
N HIS A 41 -10.24 -5.89 14.22
CA HIS A 41 -11.24 -6.28 13.23
C HIS A 41 -12.00 -5.06 12.69
N ASP A 42 -12.38 -4.12 13.57
CA ASP A 42 -13.13 -2.92 13.19
C ASP A 42 -12.29 -1.98 12.30
N MET A 43 -10.97 -1.84 12.56
CA MET A 43 -10.09 -1.09 11.66
C MET A 43 -10.00 -1.77 10.29
N MET A 44 -9.95 -3.11 10.23
CA MET A 44 -9.93 -3.82 8.94
C MET A 44 -11.24 -3.67 8.17
N LEU A 45 -12.40 -3.55 8.84
CA LEU A 45 -13.67 -3.19 8.20
C LEU A 45 -13.62 -1.79 7.60
N ASP A 46 -13.12 -0.81 8.34
CA ASP A 46 -12.96 0.56 7.84
C ASP A 46 -11.97 0.62 6.66
N LEU A 47 -10.84 -0.06 6.78
CA LEU A 47 -9.84 -0.12 5.71
C LEU A 47 -10.42 -0.78 4.45
N ASP A 48 -11.19 -1.87 4.59
CA ASP A 48 -11.87 -2.52 3.46
C ASP A 48 -12.82 -1.56 2.75
N GLN A 49 -13.63 -0.82 3.50
CA GLN A 49 -14.52 0.19 2.93
C GLN A 49 -13.76 1.31 2.21
N ALA A 50 -12.65 1.81 2.80
CA ALA A 50 -11.82 2.83 2.17
C ALA A 50 -11.22 2.33 0.84
N ILE A 51 -10.73 1.09 0.80
CA ILE A 51 -10.21 0.45 -0.41
C ILE A 51 -11.29 0.34 -1.49
N LEU A 52 -12.47 -0.18 -1.14
CA LEU A 52 -13.58 -0.32 -2.07
C LEU A 52 -14.03 1.03 -2.60
N ARG A 53 -14.13 2.03 -1.74
CA ARG A 53 -14.46 3.40 -2.13
C ARG A 53 -13.46 3.95 -3.15
N ALA A 54 -12.15 3.88 -2.86
CA ALA A 54 -11.12 4.34 -3.77
C ALA A 54 -11.10 3.54 -5.10
N ARG A 55 -11.41 2.24 -5.04
CA ARG A 55 -11.47 1.38 -6.24
C ARG A 55 -12.57 1.78 -7.20
N PHE A 56 -13.76 2.13 -6.69
CA PHE A 56 -14.93 2.46 -7.50
C PHE A 56 -15.07 3.96 -7.81
N ASP A 57 -14.16 4.80 -7.32
CA ASP A 57 -14.11 6.22 -7.65
C ASP A 57 -13.23 6.42 -8.89
N ASP A 58 -13.82 6.72 -10.04
CA ASP A 58 -13.09 6.95 -11.30
C ASP A 58 -12.17 8.17 -11.26
N ALA A 59 -12.41 9.12 -10.35
CA ALA A 59 -11.54 10.27 -10.13
C ALA A 59 -10.24 9.90 -9.39
N VAL A 60 -10.20 8.76 -8.69
CA VAL A 60 -9.02 8.26 -7.99
C VAL A 60 -8.19 7.37 -8.91
N GLN A 61 -6.90 7.66 -9.02
CA GLN A 61 -5.94 6.95 -9.87
C GLN A 61 -4.82 6.30 -9.06
N VAL A 62 -4.49 6.86 -7.89
CA VAL A 62 -3.47 6.35 -6.96
C VAL A 62 -4.03 6.37 -5.53
N LEU A 63 -3.67 5.36 -4.73
CA LEU A 63 -3.95 5.31 -3.30
C LEU A 63 -2.65 5.54 -2.53
N VAL A 64 -2.71 6.40 -1.51
CA VAL A 64 -1.64 6.59 -0.53
C VAL A 64 -2.19 6.16 0.83
N LEU A 65 -1.48 5.26 1.51
CA LEU A 65 -1.84 4.76 2.84
C LEU A 65 -0.79 5.22 3.85
N ILE A 66 -1.23 5.89 4.91
CA ILE A 66 -0.39 6.40 6.01
C ILE A 66 -0.94 6.01 7.37
N GLY A 67 -0.16 6.20 8.43
CA GLY A 67 -0.63 6.17 9.82
C GLY A 67 -0.76 7.57 10.40
N ALA A 68 -1.71 7.79 11.28
CA ALA A 68 -1.87 9.05 12.00
C ALA A 68 -0.75 9.26 13.02
N GLY A 69 -0.28 10.50 13.14
CA GLY A 69 0.82 10.87 14.03
C GLY A 69 2.19 10.47 13.49
N ASP A 70 3.23 10.90 14.20
CA ASP A 70 4.63 10.83 13.75
C ASP A 70 5.39 9.58 14.22
N LYS A 71 4.79 8.78 15.12
CA LYS A 71 5.49 7.68 15.78
C LYS A 71 5.24 6.32 15.16
N PHE A 72 4.05 6.08 14.63
CA PHE A 72 3.67 4.77 14.09
C PHE A 72 2.93 4.91 12.76
N PHE A 73 3.37 4.15 11.79
CA PHE A 73 2.47 3.76 10.69
C PHE A 73 1.38 2.83 11.25
N CYS A 74 1.79 1.71 11.83
CA CYS A 74 0.91 0.78 12.53
C CYS A 74 1.76 -0.20 13.36
N ALA A 75 1.43 -0.38 14.64
CA ALA A 75 2.14 -1.28 15.56
C ALA A 75 1.69 -2.75 15.47
N GLY A 76 0.82 -3.08 14.53
CA GLY A 76 0.20 -4.41 14.45
C GLY A 76 -1.03 -4.55 15.33
N ALA A 77 -1.43 -5.79 15.61
CA ALA A 77 -2.65 -6.08 16.35
C ALA A 77 -2.56 -5.62 17.82
N ASP A 78 -3.66 -5.08 18.32
CA ASP A 78 -3.78 -4.74 19.74
C ASP A 78 -3.70 -6.00 20.61
N ILE A 79 -2.71 -6.05 21.51
CA ILE A 79 -2.46 -7.22 22.38
C ILE A 79 -3.62 -7.46 23.34
N GLY A 80 -4.27 -6.40 23.83
CA GLY A 80 -5.45 -6.52 24.70
C GLY A 80 -6.62 -7.21 23.99
N VAL A 81 -6.83 -6.87 22.71
CA VAL A 81 -7.81 -7.55 21.86
C VAL A 81 -7.40 -9.01 21.64
N LEU A 82 -6.12 -9.29 21.35
CA LEU A 82 -5.64 -10.66 21.13
C LEU A 82 -5.84 -11.57 22.35
N GLN A 83 -5.74 -11.03 23.56
CA GLN A 83 -5.94 -11.78 24.80
C GLN A 83 -7.42 -12.14 25.07
N SER A 84 -8.35 -11.38 24.51
CA SER A 84 -9.79 -11.52 24.76
C SER A 84 -10.53 -12.39 23.74
N ILE A 85 -9.92 -12.65 22.58
CA ILE A 85 -10.57 -13.35 21.48
C ILE A 85 -10.37 -14.87 21.51
N THR A 86 -11.33 -15.60 20.96
CA THR A 86 -11.24 -17.06 20.82
C THR A 86 -10.38 -17.43 19.60
N PRO A 87 -9.80 -18.65 19.57
CA PRO A 87 -9.07 -19.13 18.39
C PRO A 87 -9.93 -19.12 17.11
N THR A 88 -11.22 -19.42 17.20
CA THR A 88 -12.14 -19.36 16.07
C THR A 88 -12.32 -17.93 15.55
N PHE A 89 -12.52 -16.97 16.45
CA PHE A 89 -12.60 -15.57 16.05
C PHE A 89 -11.28 -15.09 15.43
N LYS A 90 -10.12 -15.48 16.01
CA LYS A 90 -8.81 -15.16 15.46
C LYS A 90 -8.63 -15.68 14.03
N TYR A 91 -9.07 -16.92 13.76
CA TYR A 91 -9.05 -17.48 12.41
C TYR A 91 -9.88 -16.63 11.43
N GLN A 92 -11.13 -16.31 11.79
CA GLN A 92 -12.01 -15.52 10.93
C GLN A 92 -11.52 -14.08 10.74
N PHE A 93 -10.94 -13.48 11.78
CA PHE A 93 -10.30 -12.17 11.68
C PHE A 93 -9.11 -12.19 10.71
N CYS A 94 -8.23 -13.19 10.80
CA CYS A 94 -7.13 -13.34 9.86
C CYS A 94 -7.63 -13.58 8.42
N LEU A 95 -8.71 -14.35 8.25
CA LEU A 95 -9.33 -14.58 6.94
C LEU A 95 -9.83 -13.27 6.34
N HIS A 96 -10.64 -12.51 7.08
CA HIS A 96 -11.14 -11.21 6.63
C HIS A 96 -9.98 -10.24 6.33
N ALA A 97 -8.97 -10.15 7.20
CA ALA A 97 -7.80 -9.30 6.97
C ALA A 97 -7.03 -9.71 5.70
N ASN A 98 -6.85 -11.02 5.45
CA ASN A 98 -6.24 -11.50 4.21
C ASN A 98 -7.06 -11.11 2.98
N GLU A 99 -8.38 -11.23 3.02
CA GLU A 99 -9.28 -10.83 1.93
C GLU A 99 -9.22 -9.31 1.68
N THR A 100 -9.19 -8.49 2.74
CA THR A 100 -9.04 -7.04 2.65
C THR A 100 -7.71 -6.66 2.00
N LEU A 101 -6.59 -7.27 2.43
CA LEU A 101 -5.28 -7.00 1.85
C LEU A 101 -5.15 -7.50 0.41
N LEU A 102 -5.81 -8.61 0.06
CA LEU A 102 -5.91 -9.04 -1.34
C LEU A 102 -6.71 -8.04 -2.19
N ARG A 103 -7.78 -7.42 -1.63
CA ARG A 103 -8.49 -6.35 -2.35
C ARG A 103 -7.58 -5.14 -2.59
N LEU A 104 -6.75 -4.75 -1.61
CA LEU A 104 -5.77 -3.68 -1.76
C LEU A 104 -4.76 -4.02 -2.87
N GLU A 105 -4.20 -5.21 -2.79
CA GLU A 105 -3.19 -5.73 -3.72
C GLU A 105 -3.71 -5.86 -5.17
N HIS A 106 -4.99 -6.24 -5.35
CA HIS A 106 -5.63 -6.40 -6.66
C HIS A 106 -6.42 -5.16 -7.13
N THR A 107 -6.40 -4.04 -6.40
CA THR A 107 -6.98 -2.79 -6.90
C THR A 107 -6.18 -2.33 -8.12
N PRO A 108 -6.82 -2.08 -9.28
CA PRO A 108 -6.14 -1.72 -10.53
C PRO A 108 -5.68 -0.24 -10.52
N LYS A 109 -5.10 0.19 -9.43
CA LYS A 109 -4.53 1.51 -9.16
C LYS A 109 -3.28 1.32 -8.34
N LEU A 110 -2.27 2.17 -8.52
CA LEU A 110 -1.05 2.11 -7.71
C LEU A 110 -1.38 2.37 -6.24
N VAL A 111 -0.77 1.61 -5.34
CA VAL A 111 -0.93 1.76 -3.90
C VAL A 111 0.43 2.00 -3.26
N ILE A 112 0.57 3.13 -2.59
CA ILE A 112 1.81 3.57 -1.93
C ILE A 112 1.59 3.57 -0.42
N ALA A 113 2.42 2.85 0.34
CA ALA A 113 2.48 2.97 1.78
C ALA A 113 3.53 4.01 2.19
N GLY A 114 3.11 5.03 2.94
CA GLY A 114 3.98 6.04 3.54
C GLY A 114 4.29 5.69 4.99
N LEU A 115 5.53 5.25 5.25
CA LEU A 115 5.96 4.79 6.56
C LEU A 115 6.60 5.96 7.32
N GLY A 116 5.78 6.83 7.91
CA GLY A 116 6.22 7.99 8.71
C GLY A 116 6.75 7.62 10.09
N GLY A 117 6.55 6.39 10.56
CA GLY A 117 6.96 5.88 11.86
C GLY A 117 7.01 4.36 11.90
N HIS A 118 7.09 3.77 13.10
CA HIS A 118 7.21 2.32 13.27
C HIS A 118 6.13 1.53 12.51
N CYS A 119 6.55 0.49 11.78
CA CYS A 119 5.73 -0.38 10.96
C CYS A 119 5.99 -1.84 11.35
N VAL A 120 5.23 -2.37 12.32
CA VAL A 120 5.58 -3.62 13.00
C VAL A 120 4.42 -4.60 12.97
N GLY A 121 4.72 -5.89 12.87
CA GLY A 121 3.72 -6.95 12.88
C GLY A 121 2.70 -6.77 11.77
N GLY A 122 1.40 -6.84 12.10
CA GLY A 122 0.33 -6.61 11.15
C GLY A 122 0.40 -5.28 10.41
N GLY A 123 1.05 -4.26 11.00
CA GLY A 123 1.34 -3.01 10.28
C GLY A 123 2.27 -3.23 9.08
N LEU A 124 3.31 -4.05 9.26
CA LEU A 124 4.17 -4.42 8.13
C LEU A 124 3.43 -5.33 7.14
N GLU A 125 2.53 -6.19 7.60
CA GLU A 125 1.70 -7.02 6.72
C GLU A 125 0.80 -6.17 5.80
N ILE A 126 0.23 -5.06 6.34
CA ILE A 126 -0.53 -4.07 5.55
C ILE A 126 0.39 -3.39 4.53
N ALA A 127 1.56 -2.92 4.96
CA ALA A 127 2.52 -2.25 4.07
C ALA A 127 3.03 -3.16 2.95
N LEU A 128 3.26 -4.44 3.23
CA LEU A 128 3.68 -5.44 2.23
C LEU A 128 2.60 -5.75 1.19
N ALA A 129 1.33 -5.47 1.46
CA ALA A 129 0.25 -5.59 0.49
C ALA A 129 0.14 -4.37 -0.45
N CYS A 130 0.82 -3.27 -0.15
CA CYS A 130 0.95 -2.13 -1.04
C CYS A 130 1.98 -2.41 -2.15
N ASP A 131 1.93 -1.63 -3.23
CA ASP A 131 2.85 -1.80 -4.35
C ASP A 131 4.22 -1.21 -4.04
N LEU A 132 4.23 0.01 -3.50
CA LEU A 132 5.44 0.72 -3.09
C LEU A 132 5.38 1.08 -1.60
N ARG A 133 6.55 1.14 -0.97
CA ARG A 133 6.76 1.53 0.44
C ARG A 133 7.81 2.61 0.48
N ILE A 134 7.39 3.83 0.80
CA ILE A 134 8.29 4.98 0.99
C ILE A 134 8.36 5.23 2.50
N ALA A 135 9.57 5.27 3.05
CA ALA A 135 9.75 5.51 4.48
C ALA A 135 10.44 6.84 4.73
N ARG A 136 10.09 7.51 5.82
CA ARG A 136 10.82 8.68 6.29
C ARG A 136 12.11 8.22 6.99
N ALA A 137 13.25 8.69 6.53
CA ALA A 137 14.55 8.31 7.07
C ALA A 137 14.64 8.55 8.58
N GLY A 138 15.16 7.56 9.31
CA GLY A 138 15.34 7.66 10.76
C GLY A 138 14.08 7.71 11.61
N SER A 139 12.86 7.67 11.02
CA SER A 139 11.60 7.84 11.78
C SER A 139 11.13 6.61 12.54
N GLY A 140 11.64 5.41 12.20
CA GLY A 140 11.10 4.20 12.82
C GLY A 140 11.84 2.92 12.49
N LYS A 141 11.22 1.82 12.86
CA LYS A 141 11.67 0.46 12.61
C LYS A 141 10.53 -0.37 12.04
N CYS A 142 10.88 -1.38 11.27
CA CYS A 142 9.94 -2.38 10.81
C CYS A 142 10.37 -3.80 11.21
N GLY A 143 9.46 -4.76 11.08
CA GLY A 143 9.70 -6.17 11.37
C GLY A 143 8.43 -6.93 11.73
N LEU A 144 8.56 -8.27 11.82
CA LEU A 144 7.48 -9.19 12.18
C LEU A 144 7.85 -9.93 13.47
N PRO A 145 7.59 -9.36 14.66
CA PRO A 145 8.03 -9.89 15.94
C PRO A 145 7.06 -10.90 16.58
N GLU A 146 6.08 -11.42 15.85
CA GLU A 146 4.99 -12.27 16.35
C GLU A 146 5.48 -13.52 17.08
N VAL A 147 6.67 -14.03 16.73
CA VAL A 147 7.31 -15.16 17.43
C VAL A 147 7.53 -14.88 18.91
N LYS A 148 7.71 -13.62 19.32
CA LYS A 148 7.83 -13.21 20.75
C LYS A 148 6.55 -13.39 21.53
N LEU A 149 5.42 -13.54 20.82
CA LEU A 149 4.10 -13.85 21.38
C LEU A 149 3.75 -15.35 21.22
N GLY A 150 4.67 -16.17 20.70
CA GLY A 150 4.44 -17.58 20.44
C GLY A 150 3.54 -17.86 19.22
N VAL A 151 3.39 -16.89 18.33
CA VAL A 151 2.56 -17.00 17.11
C VAL A 151 3.35 -16.60 15.87
N LEU A 152 2.77 -16.80 14.71
CA LEU A 152 3.31 -16.35 13.42
C LEU A 152 2.55 -15.11 12.90
N PRO A 153 3.13 -14.35 11.96
CA PRO A 153 2.40 -13.31 11.20
C PRO A 153 1.20 -13.92 10.47
N GLY A 154 -0.02 -13.50 10.83
CA GLY A 154 -1.25 -14.19 10.42
C GLY A 154 -2.01 -13.54 9.27
N THR A 155 -1.58 -12.37 8.80
CA THR A 155 -2.30 -11.61 7.76
C THR A 155 -1.51 -11.46 6.46
N GLY A 156 -0.59 -12.40 6.22
CA GLY A 156 0.13 -12.55 4.95
C GLY A 156 1.63 -12.24 5.01
N GLY A 157 2.16 -11.90 6.19
CA GLY A 157 3.57 -11.58 6.36
C GLY A 157 4.49 -12.73 5.96
N THR A 158 4.16 -13.97 6.34
CA THR A 158 4.94 -15.16 5.96
C THR A 158 5.04 -15.33 4.44
N GLN A 159 4.01 -14.94 3.71
CA GLN A 159 3.91 -15.13 2.27
C GLN A 159 4.52 -13.95 1.51
N ARG A 160 4.17 -12.71 1.87
CA ARG A 160 4.65 -11.52 1.15
C ARG A 160 6.10 -11.23 1.44
N LEU A 161 6.54 -11.34 2.71
CA LEU A 161 7.95 -11.13 3.06
C LEU A 161 8.86 -12.10 2.31
N SER A 162 8.51 -13.40 2.27
CA SER A 162 9.34 -14.41 1.60
C SER A 162 9.43 -14.22 0.08
N ARG A 163 8.43 -13.62 -0.54
CA ARG A 163 8.46 -13.28 -1.97
C ARG A 163 9.36 -12.09 -2.30
N ILE A 164 9.61 -11.23 -1.31
CA ILE A 164 10.49 -10.06 -1.48
C ILE A 164 11.95 -10.42 -1.17
N VAL A 165 12.22 -11.01 0.01
CA VAL A 165 13.60 -11.22 0.51
C VAL A 165 14.09 -12.64 0.33
N GLY A 166 13.28 -13.54 -0.21
CA GLY A 166 13.58 -14.98 -0.31
C GLY A 166 13.34 -15.74 1.01
N ALA A 167 13.17 -17.07 0.90
CA ALA A 167 12.71 -17.91 2.00
C ALA A 167 13.65 -17.88 3.22
N SER A 168 14.96 -18.05 3.02
CA SER A 168 15.92 -18.14 4.13
C SER A 168 15.98 -16.84 4.95
N ARG A 169 16.02 -15.70 4.28
CA ARG A 169 16.05 -14.40 4.96
C ARG A 169 14.73 -14.13 5.68
N ALA A 170 13.59 -14.46 5.07
CA ALA A 170 12.29 -14.30 5.69
C ALA A 170 12.14 -15.15 6.96
N ILE A 171 12.61 -16.42 6.92
CA ILE A 171 12.61 -17.30 8.10
C ILE A 171 13.49 -16.70 9.21
N GLU A 172 14.71 -16.24 8.91
CA GLU A 172 15.62 -15.62 9.88
C GLU A 172 14.97 -14.40 10.54
N LEU A 173 14.42 -13.48 9.76
CA LEU A 173 13.77 -12.25 10.26
C LEU A 173 12.57 -12.55 11.16
N MET A 174 11.68 -13.45 10.74
CA MET A 174 10.50 -13.81 11.52
C MET A 174 10.82 -14.69 12.73
N ALA A 175 11.74 -15.66 12.61
CA ALA A 175 12.10 -16.55 13.72
C ALA A 175 12.89 -15.83 14.81
N SER A 176 13.70 -14.83 14.46
CA SER A 176 14.36 -13.96 15.45
C SER A 176 13.43 -12.95 16.05
N GLY A 177 12.36 -12.56 15.33
CA GLY A 177 11.44 -11.49 15.71
C GLY A 177 12.13 -10.15 15.92
N ARG A 178 13.27 -9.93 15.26
CA ARG A 178 13.99 -8.66 15.34
C ARG A 178 13.28 -7.58 14.52
N THR A 179 13.41 -6.35 14.99
CA THR A 179 13.02 -5.16 14.24
C THR A 179 14.28 -4.41 13.82
N PHE A 180 14.24 -3.75 12.68
CA PHE A 180 15.37 -3.05 12.07
C PHE A 180 14.93 -1.71 11.50
N GLY A 181 15.89 -0.81 11.25
CA GLY A 181 15.64 0.53 10.70
C GLY A 181 15.22 0.48 9.23
N PHE A 182 14.72 1.61 8.73
CA PHE A 182 14.29 1.71 7.34
C PHE A 182 15.46 1.67 6.34
N GLU A 183 16.67 2.02 6.79
CA GLU A 183 17.89 1.90 6.01
C GLU A 183 18.19 0.42 5.67
N GLU A 184 18.13 -0.46 6.67
CA GLU A 184 18.26 -1.90 6.45
C GLU A 184 17.07 -2.45 5.62
N ALA A 185 15.88 -1.92 5.83
CA ALA A 185 14.70 -2.31 5.05
C ALA A 185 14.85 -1.94 3.56
N LEU A 186 15.49 -0.81 3.24
CA LEU A 186 15.84 -0.43 1.87
C LEU A 186 16.85 -1.41 1.26
N GLU A 187 17.91 -1.77 1.99
CA GLU A 187 18.91 -2.76 1.53
C GLU A 187 18.29 -4.14 1.27
N LEU A 188 17.26 -4.50 2.04
CA LEU A 188 16.50 -5.74 1.88
C LEU A 188 15.42 -5.68 0.79
N GLY A 189 15.17 -4.52 0.17
CA GLY A 189 14.09 -4.31 -0.80
C GLY A 189 12.69 -4.31 -0.18
N LEU A 190 12.58 -4.15 1.14
CA LEU A 190 11.30 -4.03 1.85
C LEU A 190 10.77 -2.60 1.83
N VAL A 191 11.63 -1.64 1.68
CA VAL A 191 11.35 -0.22 1.43
C VAL A 191 11.93 0.11 0.06
N ASP A 192 11.17 0.84 -0.74
CA ASP A 192 11.55 1.17 -2.11
C ASP A 192 12.31 2.50 -2.18
N GLU A 193 12.03 3.42 -1.23
CA GLU A 193 12.67 4.75 -1.16
C GLU A 193 12.70 5.28 0.28
N LEU A 194 13.74 6.07 0.60
CA LEU A 194 13.83 6.85 1.84
C LEU A 194 13.63 8.33 1.54
N SER A 195 12.59 8.92 2.13
CA SER A 195 12.35 10.36 2.12
C SER A 195 13.19 11.05 3.19
N ALA A 196 13.85 12.15 2.82
CA ALA A 196 14.62 13.01 3.73
C ALA A 196 13.75 14.09 4.41
N ALA A 197 12.43 13.99 4.37
CA ALA A 197 11.52 14.94 5.00
C ALA A 197 11.80 15.06 6.50
N ASP A 198 11.83 16.27 7.01
CA ASP A 198 12.19 16.61 8.38
C ASP A 198 10.97 16.65 9.33
N SER A 199 9.77 16.66 8.79
CA SER A 199 8.51 16.64 9.54
C SER A 199 7.51 15.63 8.93
N ASP A 200 6.45 15.32 9.66
CA ASP A 200 5.39 14.46 9.19
C ASP A 200 4.59 15.12 8.06
N GLU A 201 4.30 16.42 8.20
CA GLU A 201 3.62 17.19 7.16
C GLU A 201 4.41 17.25 5.86
N ALA A 202 5.73 17.52 5.94
CA ALA A 202 6.61 17.51 4.76
C ALA A 202 6.70 16.11 4.14
N PHE A 203 6.67 15.06 4.96
CA PHE A 203 6.65 13.69 4.47
C PHE A 203 5.36 13.37 3.71
N VAL A 204 4.20 13.68 4.28
CA VAL A 204 2.90 13.48 3.61
C VAL A 204 2.83 14.26 2.30
N GLU A 205 3.29 15.51 2.30
CA GLU A 205 3.34 16.34 1.08
C GLU A 205 4.21 15.68 0.01
N SER A 206 5.41 15.20 0.36
CA SER A 206 6.30 14.50 -0.58
C SER A 206 5.68 13.22 -1.15
N LEU A 207 4.91 12.48 -0.35
CA LEU A 207 4.17 11.32 -0.81
C LEU A 207 3.08 11.68 -1.82
N LEU A 208 2.35 12.77 -1.58
CA LEU A 208 1.31 13.26 -2.49
C LEU A 208 1.93 13.76 -3.80
N GLU A 209 3.04 14.49 -3.74
CA GLU A 209 3.81 14.90 -4.93
C GLU A 209 4.23 13.68 -5.76
N TYR A 210 4.82 12.68 -5.10
CA TYR A 210 5.23 11.45 -5.77
C TYR A 210 4.03 10.70 -6.37
N ALA A 211 2.94 10.56 -5.63
CA ALA A 211 1.73 9.92 -6.12
C ALA A 211 1.16 10.61 -7.36
N GLN A 212 1.18 11.95 -7.42
CA GLN A 212 0.70 12.72 -8.56
C GLN A 212 1.52 12.48 -9.84
N THR A 213 2.76 12.02 -9.74
CA THR A 213 3.54 11.66 -10.93
C THR A 213 2.93 10.50 -11.70
N PHE A 214 2.08 9.67 -11.05
CA PHE A 214 1.37 8.53 -11.65
C PHE A 214 -0.09 8.84 -12.02
N THR A 215 -0.51 10.10 -11.90
CA THR A 215 -1.87 10.53 -12.26
C THR A 215 -1.88 11.31 -13.57
N SER A 216 -3.05 11.42 -14.20
CA SER A 216 -3.28 12.34 -15.31
C SER A 216 -3.01 13.80 -14.88
N PRO A 217 -2.44 14.65 -15.72
CA PRO A 217 -2.00 14.37 -17.09
C PRO A 217 -0.55 13.83 -17.18
N ASN A 218 0.13 13.58 -16.04
CA ASN A 218 1.56 13.24 -16.00
C ASN A 218 1.84 11.80 -16.46
N CYS A 219 0.91 10.88 -16.18
CA CYS A 219 1.02 9.46 -16.48
C CYS A 219 -0.32 8.92 -17.00
N ALA A 220 -0.30 7.80 -17.71
CA ALA A 220 -1.50 7.07 -18.15
C ALA A 220 -1.97 6.10 -17.05
N PRO A 221 -2.93 6.45 -16.20
CA PRO A 221 -3.26 5.64 -15.00
C PRO A 221 -3.87 4.28 -15.35
N LEU A 222 -4.55 4.16 -16.49
CA LEU A 222 -5.03 2.88 -17.00
C LEU A 222 -3.86 1.93 -17.26
N ALA A 223 -2.76 2.42 -17.86
CA ALA A 223 -1.56 1.62 -18.09
C ALA A 223 -0.90 1.22 -16.77
N VAL A 224 -0.79 2.13 -15.79
CA VAL A 224 -0.27 1.83 -14.45
C VAL A 224 -1.05 0.68 -13.80
N GLY A 225 -2.38 0.73 -13.82
CA GLY A 225 -3.22 -0.32 -13.28
C GLY A 225 -3.06 -1.66 -13.98
N MET A 226 -2.90 -1.67 -15.31
CA MET A 226 -2.70 -2.91 -16.07
C MET A 226 -1.27 -3.47 -15.92
N ILE A 227 -0.24 -2.64 -15.78
CA ILE A 227 1.12 -3.06 -15.43
C ILE A 227 1.10 -3.76 -14.06
N LYS A 228 0.52 -3.14 -13.05
CA LYS A 228 0.34 -3.76 -11.72
C LYS A 228 -0.32 -5.12 -11.82
N ARG A 229 -1.43 -5.23 -12.56
CA ARG A 229 -2.15 -6.48 -12.75
C ARG A 229 -1.30 -7.54 -13.45
N ALA A 230 -0.59 -7.17 -14.53
CA ALA A 230 0.30 -8.09 -15.24
C ALA A 230 1.39 -8.65 -14.33
N VAL A 231 2.04 -7.78 -13.55
CA VAL A 231 3.11 -8.18 -12.62
C VAL A 231 2.56 -9.04 -11.48
N LYS A 232 1.56 -8.54 -10.73
CA LYS A 232 1.02 -9.27 -9.54
C LYS A 232 0.44 -10.62 -9.91
N SER A 233 -0.39 -10.71 -10.97
CA SER A 233 -0.98 -11.97 -11.40
C SER A 233 0.04 -12.88 -12.10
N GLY A 234 0.98 -12.30 -12.87
CA GLY A 234 2.01 -13.05 -13.57
C GLY A 234 2.99 -13.77 -12.66
N MET A 235 3.29 -13.19 -11.48
CA MET A 235 4.15 -13.80 -10.47
C MET A 235 3.53 -15.06 -9.81
N GLU A 236 2.23 -15.27 -9.92
CA GLU A 236 1.50 -16.37 -9.27
C GLU A 236 1.16 -17.52 -10.24
N VAL A 237 1.58 -17.42 -11.51
CA VAL A 237 1.27 -18.41 -12.55
C VAL A 237 2.54 -18.82 -13.33
N PRO A 238 2.52 -19.93 -14.10
CA PRO A 238 3.61 -20.24 -15.02
C PRO A 238 3.86 -19.11 -16.02
N LEU A 239 5.12 -18.91 -16.40
CA LEU A 239 5.55 -17.81 -17.27
C LEU A 239 4.71 -17.69 -18.55
N GLU A 240 4.38 -18.80 -19.19
CA GLU A 240 3.57 -18.80 -20.42
C GLU A 240 2.17 -18.20 -20.19
N SER A 241 1.54 -18.53 -19.07
CA SER A 241 0.24 -17.97 -18.66
C SER A 241 0.35 -16.47 -18.34
N GLY A 242 1.43 -16.07 -17.66
CA GLY A 242 1.72 -14.65 -17.40
C GLY A 242 1.91 -13.85 -18.70
N LEU A 243 2.66 -14.38 -19.67
CA LEU A 243 2.85 -13.76 -20.98
C LEU A 243 1.54 -13.70 -21.79
N ALA A 244 0.66 -14.69 -21.64
CA ALA A 244 -0.68 -14.63 -22.27
C ALA A 244 -1.52 -13.49 -21.69
N LEU A 245 -1.55 -13.35 -20.36
CA LEU A 245 -2.21 -12.22 -19.67
C LEU A 245 -1.63 -10.87 -20.13
N GLU A 246 -0.31 -10.76 -20.20
CA GLU A 246 0.37 -9.54 -20.64
C GLU A 246 -0.10 -9.11 -22.04
N ARG A 247 -0.18 -10.04 -23.01
CA ARG A 247 -0.68 -9.76 -24.35
C ARG A 247 -2.13 -9.26 -24.36
N GLU A 248 -3.00 -9.86 -23.56
CA GLU A 248 -4.40 -9.41 -23.44
C GLU A 248 -4.50 -7.98 -22.86
N LEU A 249 -3.71 -7.68 -21.83
CA LEU A 249 -3.68 -6.35 -21.23
C LEU A 249 -3.08 -5.32 -22.19
N GLN A 250 -2.01 -5.68 -22.91
CA GLN A 250 -1.38 -4.83 -23.92
C GLN A 250 -2.35 -4.49 -25.05
N GLN A 251 -3.12 -5.47 -25.54
CA GLN A 251 -4.13 -5.22 -26.57
C GLN A 251 -5.17 -4.20 -26.11
N ARG A 252 -5.64 -4.30 -24.85
CA ARG A 252 -6.59 -3.34 -24.28
C ARG A 252 -6.01 -1.93 -24.19
N LEU A 253 -4.76 -1.83 -23.70
CA LEU A 253 -4.08 -0.54 -23.62
C LEU A 253 -3.86 0.08 -24.98
N PHE A 254 -3.48 -0.71 -25.98
CA PHE A 254 -3.24 -0.22 -27.35
C PHE A 254 -4.49 0.41 -27.98
N ALA A 255 -5.67 0.03 -27.54
CA ALA A 255 -6.95 0.59 -27.98
C ALA A 255 -7.34 1.87 -27.22
N SER A 256 -6.60 2.28 -26.17
CA SER A 256 -6.94 3.45 -25.35
C SER A 256 -6.58 4.78 -26.01
N GLU A 257 -7.28 5.85 -25.64
CA GLU A 257 -6.96 7.21 -26.06
C GLU A 257 -5.57 7.63 -25.57
N ASP A 258 -5.20 7.25 -24.34
CA ASP A 258 -3.89 7.55 -23.76
C ASP A 258 -2.74 6.89 -24.54
N ALA A 259 -2.93 5.66 -25.05
CA ALA A 259 -1.90 5.04 -25.90
C ALA A 259 -1.71 5.81 -27.23
N GLN A 260 -2.80 6.28 -27.83
CA GLN A 260 -2.74 7.10 -29.05
C GLN A 260 -2.08 8.44 -28.79
N GLU A 261 -2.42 9.09 -27.66
CA GLU A 261 -1.78 10.36 -27.22
C GLU A 261 -0.28 10.14 -26.96
N GLY A 262 0.09 9.07 -26.26
CA GLY A 262 1.50 8.76 -25.97
C GLY A 262 2.33 8.57 -27.24
N MET A 263 1.82 7.82 -28.23
CA MET A 263 2.49 7.62 -29.52
C MET A 263 2.58 8.91 -30.33
N ARG A 264 1.52 9.71 -30.36
CA ARG A 264 1.46 10.99 -31.07
C ARG A 264 2.42 11.99 -30.45
N SER A 265 2.36 12.22 -29.13
CA SER A 265 3.21 13.16 -28.43
C SER A 265 4.70 12.80 -28.55
N PHE A 266 5.04 11.50 -28.53
CA PHE A 266 6.40 11.03 -28.78
C PHE A 266 6.89 11.40 -30.18
N SER A 267 6.05 11.19 -31.23
CA SER A 267 6.39 11.55 -32.60
C SER A 267 6.55 13.07 -32.78
N GLU A 268 5.73 13.85 -32.11
CA GLU A 268 5.73 15.32 -32.13
C GLU A 268 6.79 15.95 -31.20
N LYS A 269 7.50 15.13 -30.41
CA LYS A 269 8.51 15.56 -29.42
C LYS A 269 7.97 16.57 -28.39
N ARG A 270 6.75 16.37 -27.94
CA ARG A 270 6.10 17.17 -26.89
C ARG A 270 5.76 16.31 -25.68
N LYS A 271 5.45 16.95 -24.55
CA LYS A 271 4.92 16.27 -23.36
C LYS A 271 3.51 15.71 -23.67
N PRO A 272 3.21 14.45 -23.29
CA PRO A 272 1.86 13.91 -23.42
C PRO A 272 0.88 14.56 -22.43
N GLU A 273 -0.41 14.52 -22.75
CA GLU A 273 -1.51 14.98 -21.90
C GLU A 273 -2.51 13.82 -21.73
N PHE A 274 -2.18 12.90 -20.81
CA PHE A 274 -3.01 11.73 -20.56
C PHE A 274 -4.32 12.08 -19.87
N GLN A 275 -5.39 11.34 -20.21
CA GLN A 275 -6.75 11.56 -19.71
C GLN A 275 -7.28 10.40 -18.84
N GLY A 276 -6.57 9.28 -18.78
CA GLY A 276 -6.98 8.08 -18.02
C GLY A 276 -8.01 7.21 -18.75
N ARG A 277 -8.07 7.24 -20.06
CA ARG A 277 -9.08 6.53 -20.87
C ARG A 277 -8.55 6.04 -22.23
#